data_455e31281be7b025cc517da172120299
#
_entry.id   455e31281be7b025cc517da172120299
#
_cell.length_a   1.000
_cell.length_b   1.000
_cell.length_c   1.000
_cell.angle_alpha   90.00
_cell.angle_beta   90.00
_cell.angle_gamma   90.00
#
_symmetry.space_group_name_H-M   'P 1'
#
loop_
_entity.id
_entity.type
_entity.pdbx_description
1 polymer ?
#
loop_
_entity_poly.entity_id
_entity_poly.type
_entity_poly.pdbx_seq_one_letter_code
_entity_poly.pdbx_strand_id
1 'polypeptide(L)'
;MALVNPYLQVDGLTKRIGDRVLFEHISFGIAEGQRVGLIAKNGTGKSTLLNIIGGKDGYDEGSVVFRRDLNVGYLEQAPSYPPDLTVIEACFSHGNAVTNLIREYENCMNTPGNPRLEEILDRMEREKAWDYENRAKQILSQLKIHSFNQKISTLSGGQLKRVALANVLITEPDLLILDEPTNHLENDRVA
;
A
#
# COMPACT_ATOMS: atom_id res chain seq x y z
N MET A 1 1.32 29.65 2.93
CA MET A 1 -0.13 29.57 3.02
C MET A 1 -0.44 28.20 3.63
N ALA A 2 -0.98 28.14 4.85
CA ALA A 2 -1.31 26.87 5.48
C ALA A 2 -2.46 26.21 4.70
N LEU A 3 -2.32 24.92 4.37
CA LEU A 3 -3.39 24.14 3.75
C LEU A 3 -4.54 23.99 4.76
N VAL A 4 -5.76 24.25 4.36
CA VAL A 4 -6.93 24.02 5.19
C VAL A 4 -7.19 22.52 5.21
N ASN A 5 -6.95 21.88 6.35
CA ASN A 5 -7.20 20.46 6.59
C ASN A 5 -6.41 19.49 5.65
N PRO A 6 -5.08 19.49 5.67
CA PRO A 6 -4.28 18.61 4.82
C PRO A 6 -4.49 17.13 5.20
N TYR A 7 -4.32 16.23 4.21
CA TYR A 7 -4.27 14.78 4.44
C TYR A 7 -3.01 14.39 5.21
N LEU A 8 -1.89 15.05 4.89
CA LEU A 8 -0.59 14.88 5.53
C LEU A 8 0.02 16.24 5.80
N GLN A 9 0.53 16.43 7.02
CA GLN A 9 1.35 17.58 7.41
C GLN A 9 2.68 17.06 7.96
N VAL A 10 3.77 17.56 7.41
CA VAL A 10 5.15 17.33 7.86
C VAL A 10 5.74 18.67 8.27
N ASP A 11 6.25 18.79 9.50
CA ASP A 11 6.81 20.02 10.03
C ASP A 11 8.20 19.79 10.64
N GLY A 12 9.20 20.52 10.14
CA GLY A 12 10.55 20.56 10.66
C GLY A 12 11.27 19.22 10.72
N LEU A 13 10.91 18.28 9.83
CA LEU A 13 11.39 16.90 9.88
C LEU A 13 12.89 16.82 9.63
N THR A 14 13.61 16.20 10.55
CA THR A 14 15.07 16.00 10.51
C THR A 14 15.41 14.54 10.73
N LYS A 15 16.34 14.01 9.93
CA LYS A 15 16.88 12.65 10.06
C LYS A 15 18.38 12.64 9.94
N ARG A 16 19.03 11.96 10.88
CA ARG A 16 20.47 11.69 10.90
C ARG A 16 20.72 10.19 10.88
N ILE A 17 21.87 9.80 10.33
CA ILE A 17 22.38 8.42 10.39
C ILE A 17 23.82 8.51 10.92
N GLY A 18 24.03 8.16 12.17
CA GLY A 18 25.27 8.49 12.90
C GLY A 18 25.51 9.99 12.89
N ASP A 19 26.70 10.42 12.52
CA ASP A 19 27.08 11.84 12.44
C ASP A 19 26.65 12.54 11.13
N ARG A 20 26.07 11.79 10.19
CA ARG A 20 25.66 12.34 8.88
C ARG A 20 24.21 12.81 8.91
N VAL A 21 23.99 14.09 8.62
CA VAL A 21 22.65 14.62 8.34
C VAL A 21 22.20 14.13 6.97
N LEU A 22 21.06 13.42 6.94
CA LEU A 22 20.45 12.94 5.71
C LEU A 22 19.55 14.03 5.10
N PHE A 23 18.73 14.65 5.92
CA PHE A 23 17.95 15.84 5.62
C PHE A 23 17.57 16.56 6.93
N GLU A 24 17.29 17.86 6.87
CA GLU A 24 16.92 18.68 8.01
C GLU A 24 15.84 19.70 7.66
N HIS A 25 15.00 19.99 8.67
CA HIS A 25 13.94 21.01 8.63
C HIS A 25 12.99 20.92 7.42
N ILE A 26 12.70 19.69 6.94
CA ILE A 26 11.75 19.49 5.86
C ILE A 26 10.33 19.76 6.36
N SER A 27 9.62 20.66 5.69
CA SER A 27 8.22 20.97 5.99
C SER A 27 7.39 21.05 4.71
N PHE A 28 6.27 20.34 4.68
CA PHE A 28 5.30 20.38 3.58
C PHE A 28 3.95 19.83 4.02
N GLY A 29 2.91 20.11 3.26
CA GLY A 29 1.59 19.51 3.46
C GLY A 29 1.03 18.99 2.14
N ILE A 30 0.22 17.94 2.22
CA ILE A 30 -0.49 17.35 1.08
C ILE A 30 -1.99 17.42 1.36
N ALA A 31 -2.74 18.09 0.48
CA ALA A 31 -4.19 18.15 0.53
C ALA A 31 -4.83 17.07 -0.34
N GLU A 32 -6.13 16.88 -0.17
CA GLU A 32 -6.94 16.00 -1.01
C GLU A 32 -6.78 16.32 -2.50
N GLY A 33 -6.65 15.29 -3.33
CA GLY A 33 -6.49 15.41 -4.78
C GLY A 33 -5.13 15.92 -5.26
N GLN A 34 -4.20 16.28 -4.35
CA GLN A 34 -2.86 16.69 -4.74
C GLN A 34 -1.99 15.51 -5.15
N ARG A 35 -1.10 15.76 -6.13
CA ARG A 35 -0.03 14.85 -6.54
C ARG A 35 1.29 15.55 -6.31
N VAL A 36 2.15 14.94 -5.50
CA VAL A 36 3.45 15.49 -5.12
C VAL A 36 4.55 14.54 -5.55
N GLY A 37 5.52 15.04 -6.32
CA GLY A 37 6.72 14.30 -6.73
C GLY A 37 7.92 14.69 -5.88
N LEU A 38 8.58 13.70 -5.28
CA LEU A 38 9.84 13.88 -4.56
C LEU A 38 11.03 13.67 -5.50
N ILE A 39 11.70 14.76 -5.87
CA ILE A 39 12.82 14.73 -6.80
C ILE A 39 14.11 15.05 -6.06
N ALA A 40 15.06 14.12 -6.05
CA ALA A 40 16.40 14.32 -5.50
C ALA A 40 17.37 13.26 -6.06
N LYS A 41 18.68 13.49 -5.92
CA LYS A 41 19.72 12.53 -6.32
C LYS A 41 19.59 11.21 -5.54
N ASN A 42 20.12 10.12 -6.09
CA ASN A 42 20.16 8.84 -5.38
C ASN A 42 21.03 8.96 -4.12
N GLY A 43 20.63 8.27 -3.05
CA GLY A 43 21.33 8.30 -1.76
C GLY A 43 21.09 9.55 -0.91
N THR A 44 20.17 10.44 -1.27
CA THR A 44 19.83 11.65 -0.49
C THR A 44 18.76 11.42 0.57
N GLY A 45 18.24 10.19 0.71
CA GLY A 45 17.25 9.85 1.75
C GLY A 45 15.79 9.89 1.28
N LYS A 46 15.50 9.83 -0.05
CA LYS A 46 14.11 9.77 -0.55
C LYS A 46 13.30 8.63 0.06
N SER A 47 13.80 7.40 -0.05
CA SER A 47 13.13 6.22 0.51
C SER A 47 13.06 6.28 2.03
N THR A 48 14.08 6.85 2.71
CA THR A 48 14.05 7.07 4.16
C THR A 48 12.94 8.05 4.54
N LEU A 49 12.79 9.16 3.80
CA LEU A 49 11.70 10.11 4.04
C LEU A 49 10.33 9.45 3.83
N LEU A 50 10.15 8.68 2.76
CA LEU A 50 8.91 7.96 2.49
C LEU A 50 8.63 6.89 3.57
N ASN A 51 9.65 6.17 4.04
CA ASN A 51 9.53 5.21 5.13
C ASN A 51 9.13 5.88 6.46
N ILE A 52 9.70 7.04 6.77
CA ILE A 52 9.32 7.83 7.95
C ILE A 52 7.85 8.25 7.84
N ILE A 53 7.44 8.80 6.69
CA ILE A 53 6.05 9.18 6.46
C ILE A 53 5.14 7.96 6.56
N GLY A 54 5.55 6.81 6.00
CA GLY A 54 4.82 5.54 6.09
C GLY A 54 4.83 4.88 7.48
N GLY A 55 5.47 5.51 8.49
CA GLY A 55 5.56 4.97 9.85
C GLY A 55 6.46 3.75 10.00
N LYS A 56 7.36 3.50 9.02
CA LYS A 56 8.27 2.35 8.99
C LYS A 56 9.65 2.66 9.57
N ASP A 57 10.02 3.91 9.67
CA ASP A 57 11.29 4.39 10.23
C ASP A 57 11.03 5.57 11.18
N GLY A 58 11.94 5.78 12.15
CA GLY A 58 11.91 6.91 13.07
C GLY A 58 12.64 8.14 12.54
N TYR A 59 12.39 9.29 13.14
CA TYR A 59 13.05 10.56 12.84
C TYR A 59 13.58 11.19 14.13
N ASP A 60 14.51 12.16 14.00
CA ASP A 60 15.18 12.78 15.15
C ASP A 60 14.42 14.01 15.67
N GLU A 61 13.92 14.85 14.76
CA GLU A 61 13.21 16.09 15.09
C GLU A 61 12.05 16.32 14.12
N GLY A 62 11.05 17.10 14.55
CA GLY A 62 9.89 17.48 13.75
C GLY A 62 8.67 16.66 14.05
N SER A 63 7.70 16.67 13.13
CA SER A 63 6.47 15.89 13.25
C SER A 63 5.90 15.46 11.89
N VAL A 64 5.21 14.31 11.89
CA VAL A 64 4.44 13.79 10.77
C VAL A 64 3.03 13.53 11.28
N VAL A 65 2.04 14.25 10.73
CA VAL A 65 0.66 14.17 11.18
C VAL A 65 -0.24 13.89 10.00
N PHE A 66 -1.03 12.82 10.10
CA PHE A 66 -2.10 12.51 9.16
C PHE A 66 -3.44 13.01 9.68
N ARG A 67 -4.32 13.39 8.79
CA ARG A 67 -5.74 13.59 9.12
C ARG A 67 -6.29 12.27 9.69
N ARG A 68 -7.15 12.37 10.68
CA ARG A 68 -7.81 11.19 11.28
C ARG A 68 -8.61 10.44 10.21
N ASP A 69 -8.70 9.12 10.38
CA ASP A 69 -9.52 8.21 9.56
C ASP A 69 -9.09 8.08 8.09
N LEU A 70 -7.86 8.50 7.73
CA LEU A 70 -7.30 8.26 6.41
C LEU A 70 -6.80 6.82 6.27
N ASN A 71 -7.24 6.18 5.18
CA ASN A 71 -6.63 4.94 4.70
C ASN A 71 -5.37 5.28 3.88
N VAL A 72 -4.20 4.97 4.42
CA VAL A 72 -2.92 5.28 3.77
C VAL A 72 -2.35 4.02 3.14
N GLY A 73 -2.20 4.04 1.82
CA GLY A 73 -1.54 2.98 1.05
C GLY A 73 -0.05 3.28 0.87
N TYR A 74 0.80 2.27 1.09
CA TYR A 74 2.24 2.40 0.90
C TYR A 74 2.76 1.30 -0.02
N LEU A 75 3.36 1.68 -1.17
CA LEU A 75 4.05 0.77 -2.07
C LEU A 75 5.55 0.80 -1.81
N GLU A 76 6.08 -0.33 -1.36
CA GLU A 76 7.52 -0.51 -1.13
C GLU A 76 8.31 -0.60 -2.43
N GLN A 77 9.57 -0.15 -2.41
CA GLN A 77 10.49 -0.29 -3.52
C GLN A 77 10.71 -1.75 -3.92
N ALA A 78 10.80 -2.66 -2.94
CA ALA A 78 11.05 -4.09 -3.14
C ALA A 78 9.99 -4.92 -2.40
N PRO A 79 8.79 -5.11 -3.00
CA PRO A 79 7.75 -5.93 -2.39
C PRO A 79 8.18 -7.39 -2.31
N SER A 80 7.87 -8.04 -1.18
CA SER A 80 8.19 -9.45 -0.95
C SER A 80 6.92 -10.24 -0.67
N TYR A 81 6.78 -11.39 -1.32
CA TYR A 81 5.66 -12.31 -1.16
C TYR A 81 6.18 -13.74 -1.03
N PRO A 82 5.46 -14.62 -0.32
CA PRO A 82 5.74 -16.05 -0.35
C PRO A 82 5.75 -16.56 -1.80
N PRO A 83 6.82 -17.27 -2.23
CA PRO A 83 7.04 -17.64 -3.64
C PRO A 83 6.01 -18.63 -4.20
N ASP A 84 5.38 -19.41 -3.32
CA ASP A 84 4.42 -20.46 -3.67
C ASP A 84 3.00 -19.94 -3.91
N LEU A 85 2.69 -18.72 -3.47
CA LEU A 85 1.39 -18.12 -3.69
C LEU A 85 1.17 -17.83 -5.17
N THR A 86 -0.08 -17.93 -5.61
CA THR A 86 -0.53 -17.36 -6.87
C THR A 86 -0.71 -15.85 -6.77
N VAL A 87 -0.79 -15.18 -7.92
CA VAL A 87 -1.04 -13.73 -7.99
C VAL A 87 -2.30 -13.34 -7.22
N ILE A 88 -3.39 -14.10 -7.39
CA ILE A 88 -4.63 -13.80 -6.69
C ILE A 88 -4.53 -14.07 -5.18
N GLU A 89 -3.89 -15.14 -4.76
CA GLU A 89 -3.66 -15.43 -3.35
C GLU A 89 -2.78 -14.38 -2.68
N ALA A 90 -1.81 -13.81 -3.41
CA ALA A 90 -1.00 -12.69 -2.92
C ALA A 90 -1.85 -11.45 -2.59
N CYS A 91 -2.94 -11.22 -3.31
CA CYS A 91 -3.90 -10.14 -3.00
C CYS A 91 -4.66 -10.37 -1.68
N PHE A 92 -4.78 -11.63 -1.25
CA PHE A 92 -5.42 -12.00 0.01
C PHE A 92 -4.42 -12.19 1.17
N SER A 93 -3.13 -12.29 0.88
CA SER A 93 -2.10 -12.61 1.88
C SER A 93 -1.75 -11.42 2.79
N HIS A 94 -1.87 -10.21 2.29
CA HIS A 94 -1.68 -8.99 3.09
C HIS A 94 -2.96 -8.74 3.87
N GLY A 95 -2.92 -9.00 5.18
CA GLY A 95 -4.06 -8.91 6.10
C GLY A 95 -4.63 -7.49 6.19
N ASN A 96 -5.40 -7.08 5.18
CA ASN A 96 -6.27 -5.92 5.31
C ASN A 96 -7.58 -6.32 6.02
N ALA A 97 -8.38 -5.33 6.45
CA ALA A 97 -9.61 -5.57 7.19
C ALA A 97 -10.57 -6.51 6.43
N VAL A 98 -10.66 -6.36 5.10
CA VAL A 98 -11.57 -7.15 4.25
C VAL A 98 -11.09 -8.59 4.12
N THR A 99 -9.79 -8.84 3.90
CA THR A 99 -9.27 -10.22 3.79
C THR A 99 -9.34 -10.96 5.12
N ASN A 100 -9.16 -10.27 6.25
CA ASN A 100 -9.35 -10.86 7.57
C ASN A 100 -10.83 -11.22 7.80
N LEU A 101 -11.74 -10.34 7.37
CA LEU A 101 -13.17 -10.59 7.45
C LEU A 101 -13.61 -11.79 6.60
N ILE A 102 -13.08 -11.95 5.38
CA ILE A 102 -13.32 -13.11 4.53
C ILE A 102 -12.85 -14.41 5.23
N ARG A 103 -11.66 -14.39 5.85
CA ARG A 103 -11.18 -15.55 6.63
C ARG A 103 -12.04 -15.83 7.85
N GLU A 104 -12.51 -14.79 8.57
CA GLU A 104 -13.45 -14.96 9.69
C GLU A 104 -14.74 -15.62 9.20
N TYR A 105 -15.27 -15.20 8.06
CA TYR A 105 -16.47 -15.80 7.45
C TYR A 105 -16.25 -17.28 7.10
N GLU A 106 -15.15 -17.61 6.39
CA GLU A 106 -14.83 -19.00 6.03
C GLU A 106 -14.70 -19.90 7.28
N ASN A 107 -14.02 -19.43 8.32
CA ASN A 107 -13.90 -20.15 9.59
C ASN A 107 -15.25 -20.33 10.26
N CYS A 108 -16.13 -19.32 10.20
CA CYS A 108 -17.47 -19.38 10.77
C CYS A 108 -18.34 -20.42 10.06
N MET A 109 -18.27 -20.47 8.72
CA MET A 109 -19.00 -21.45 7.91
C MET A 109 -18.58 -22.90 8.18
N ASN A 110 -17.31 -23.11 8.56
CA ASN A 110 -16.79 -24.43 8.96
C ASN A 110 -17.26 -24.88 10.36
N THR A 111 -17.97 -24.02 11.12
CA THR A 111 -18.46 -24.31 12.46
C THR A 111 -20.00 -24.19 12.50
N PRO A 112 -20.75 -25.28 12.35
CA PRO A 112 -22.22 -25.25 12.36
C PRO A 112 -22.78 -24.58 13.62
N GLY A 113 -23.71 -23.65 13.46
CA GLY A 113 -24.37 -22.97 14.59
C GLY A 113 -23.53 -21.89 15.28
N ASN A 114 -22.50 -21.38 14.64
CA ASN A 114 -21.69 -20.30 15.19
C ASN A 114 -22.54 -19.04 15.41
N PRO A 115 -22.68 -18.53 16.66
CA PRO A 115 -23.54 -17.38 16.98
C PRO A 115 -23.07 -16.05 16.36
N ARG A 116 -21.82 -15.99 15.87
CA ARG A 116 -21.25 -14.78 15.25
C ARG A 116 -21.53 -14.67 13.74
N LEU A 117 -22.21 -15.68 13.15
CA LEU A 117 -22.42 -15.71 11.70
C LEU A 117 -23.21 -14.49 11.20
N GLU A 118 -24.29 -14.11 11.88
CA GLU A 118 -25.10 -12.94 11.49
C GLU A 118 -24.28 -11.64 11.53
N GLU A 119 -23.52 -11.40 12.58
CA GLU A 119 -22.63 -10.24 12.71
C GLU A 119 -21.60 -10.20 11.58
N ILE A 120 -21.01 -11.35 11.26
CA ILE A 120 -20.01 -11.48 10.20
C ILE A 120 -20.65 -11.21 8.82
N LEU A 121 -21.83 -11.73 8.56
CA LEU A 121 -22.55 -11.49 7.31
C LEU A 121 -22.88 -10.00 7.12
N ASP A 122 -23.35 -9.32 8.15
CA ASP A 122 -23.61 -7.88 8.11
C ASP A 122 -22.32 -7.07 7.83
N ARG A 123 -21.18 -7.51 8.38
CA ARG A 123 -19.88 -6.89 8.09
C ARG A 123 -19.44 -7.17 6.66
N MET A 124 -19.60 -8.40 6.16
CA MET A 124 -19.29 -8.78 4.77
C MET A 124 -20.04 -7.91 3.76
N GLU A 125 -21.33 -7.64 4.01
CA GLU A 125 -22.16 -6.78 3.17
C GLU A 125 -21.69 -5.32 3.23
N ARG A 126 -21.51 -4.77 4.42
CA ARG A 126 -21.10 -3.38 4.67
C ARG A 126 -19.74 -3.06 4.05
N GLU A 127 -18.77 -3.95 4.20
CA GLU A 127 -17.41 -3.83 3.67
C GLU A 127 -17.31 -4.27 2.19
N LYS A 128 -18.43 -4.66 1.55
CA LYS A 128 -18.47 -5.18 0.18
C LYS A 128 -17.46 -6.31 -0.06
N ALA A 129 -17.28 -7.17 0.94
CA ALA A 129 -16.26 -8.21 0.93
C ALA A 129 -16.55 -9.32 -0.09
N TRP A 130 -17.83 -9.54 -0.47
CA TRP A 130 -18.25 -10.50 -1.49
C TRP A 130 -17.63 -10.24 -2.87
N ASP A 131 -17.42 -8.97 -3.21
CA ASP A 131 -16.87 -8.58 -4.51
C ASP A 131 -15.35 -8.42 -4.50
N TYR A 132 -14.69 -8.70 -3.38
CA TYR A 132 -13.26 -8.43 -3.21
C TYR A 132 -12.41 -9.12 -4.28
N GLU A 133 -12.66 -10.40 -4.56
CA GLU A 133 -11.93 -11.15 -5.59
C GLU A 133 -12.14 -10.56 -6.99
N ASN A 134 -13.38 -10.17 -7.32
CA ASN A 134 -13.69 -9.53 -8.60
C ASN A 134 -12.99 -8.17 -8.73
N ARG A 135 -12.96 -7.37 -7.67
CA ARG A 135 -12.21 -6.10 -7.63
C ARG A 135 -10.71 -6.33 -7.79
N ALA A 136 -10.15 -7.33 -7.11
CA ALA A 136 -8.74 -7.71 -7.24
C ALA A 136 -8.40 -8.07 -8.69
N LYS A 137 -9.19 -8.93 -9.34
CA LYS A 137 -9.02 -9.31 -10.75
C LYS A 137 -9.15 -8.13 -11.70
N GLN A 138 -10.07 -7.21 -11.44
CA GLN A 138 -10.26 -5.99 -12.24
C GLN A 138 -9.03 -5.07 -12.15
N ILE A 139 -8.53 -4.79 -10.96
CA ILE A 139 -7.34 -3.95 -10.75
C ILE A 139 -6.10 -4.60 -11.36
N LEU A 140 -5.89 -5.90 -11.13
CA LEU A 140 -4.80 -6.65 -11.74
C LEU A 140 -4.83 -6.56 -13.28
N SER A 141 -6.03 -6.73 -13.88
CA SER A 141 -6.20 -6.62 -15.32
C SER A 141 -5.89 -5.22 -15.86
N GLN A 142 -6.28 -4.16 -15.15
CA GLN A 142 -5.93 -2.78 -15.49
C GLN A 142 -4.40 -2.56 -15.44
N LEU A 143 -3.72 -3.25 -14.54
CA LEU A 143 -2.26 -3.26 -14.43
C LEU A 143 -1.59 -4.29 -15.36
N LYS A 144 -2.33 -4.83 -16.35
CA LYS A 144 -1.86 -5.79 -17.36
C LYS A 144 -1.33 -7.11 -16.75
N ILE A 145 -1.91 -7.54 -15.66
CA ILE A 145 -1.72 -8.86 -15.06
C ILE A 145 -3.00 -9.67 -15.32
N HIS A 146 -2.93 -10.66 -16.19
CA HIS A 146 -4.10 -11.46 -16.60
C HIS A 146 -4.02 -12.92 -16.14
N SER A 147 -2.83 -13.39 -15.76
CA SER A 147 -2.60 -14.76 -15.28
C SER A 147 -2.71 -14.85 -13.77
N PHE A 148 -3.94 -14.83 -13.23
CA PHE A 148 -4.19 -14.75 -11.79
C PHE A 148 -3.72 -15.97 -11.00
N ASN A 149 -3.68 -17.15 -11.63
CA ASN A 149 -3.21 -18.40 -11.03
C ASN A 149 -1.69 -18.63 -11.24
N GLN A 150 -0.98 -17.68 -11.86
CA GLN A 150 0.47 -17.76 -12.02
C GLN A 150 1.14 -17.60 -10.66
N LYS A 151 2.18 -18.42 -10.39
CA LYS A 151 2.94 -18.33 -9.13
C LYS A 151 3.79 -17.08 -9.07
N ILE A 152 3.87 -16.45 -7.90
CA ILE A 152 4.69 -15.27 -7.63
C ILE A 152 6.15 -15.51 -8.02
N SER A 153 6.69 -16.70 -7.74
CA SER A 153 8.08 -17.09 -8.08
C SER A 153 8.41 -17.03 -9.57
N THR A 154 7.41 -17.02 -10.44
CA THR A 154 7.59 -16.99 -11.91
C THR A 154 7.39 -15.60 -12.53
N LEU A 155 7.08 -14.61 -11.71
CA LEU A 155 6.88 -13.23 -12.15
C LEU A 155 8.22 -12.51 -12.40
N SER A 156 8.25 -11.65 -13.43
CA SER A 156 9.32 -10.66 -13.56
C SER A 156 9.25 -9.62 -12.43
N GLY A 157 10.36 -8.92 -12.15
CA GLY A 157 10.36 -7.83 -11.16
C GLY A 157 9.32 -6.75 -11.42
N GLY A 158 9.09 -6.41 -12.70
CA GLY A 158 8.05 -5.46 -13.10
C GLY A 158 6.64 -6.00 -12.87
N GLN A 159 6.38 -7.28 -13.13
CA GLN A 159 5.10 -7.92 -12.83
C GLN A 159 4.86 -7.97 -11.32
N LEU A 160 5.88 -8.32 -10.52
CA LEU A 160 5.78 -8.35 -9.07
C LEU A 160 5.43 -6.96 -8.49
N LYS A 161 6.05 -5.89 -9.00
CA LYS A 161 5.69 -4.51 -8.60
C LYS A 161 4.27 -4.13 -8.98
N ARG A 162 3.76 -4.57 -10.14
CA ARG A 162 2.37 -4.36 -10.53
C ARG A 162 1.39 -5.10 -9.62
N VAL A 163 1.72 -6.33 -9.22
CA VAL A 163 0.93 -7.06 -8.21
C VAL A 163 0.93 -6.33 -6.87
N ALA A 164 2.08 -5.83 -6.42
CA ALA A 164 2.17 -5.06 -5.19
C ALA A 164 1.36 -3.75 -5.25
N LEU A 165 1.40 -3.06 -6.38
CA LEU A 165 0.57 -1.88 -6.61
C LEU A 165 -0.93 -2.24 -6.59
N ALA A 166 -1.33 -3.36 -7.22
CA ALA A 166 -2.70 -3.86 -7.15
C ALA A 166 -3.15 -4.05 -5.70
N ASN A 167 -2.31 -4.70 -4.87
CA ASN A 167 -2.61 -4.96 -3.47
C ASN A 167 -2.87 -3.68 -2.67
N VAL A 168 -2.09 -2.64 -2.93
CA VAL A 168 -2.31 -1.33 -2.30
C VAL A 168 -3.60 -0.70 -2.81
N LEU A 169 -3.86 -0.72 -4.12
CA LEU A 169 -5.05 -0.09 -4.71
C LEU A 169 -6.37 -0.78 -4.34
N ILE A 170 -6.35 -2.10 -4.11
CA ILE A 170 -7.53 -2.86 -3.67
C ILE A 170 -8.07 -2.34 -2.32
N THR A 171 -7.20 -1.79 -1.47
CA THR A 171 -7.60 -1.20 -0.18
C THR A 171 -8.27 0.18 -0.31
N GLU A 172 -8.39 0.71 -1.54
CA GLU A 172 -8.97 2.03 -1.82
C GLU A 172 -8.36 3.14 -0.94
N PRO A 173 -7.04 3.36 -0.98
CA PRO A 173 -6.41 4.32 -0.10
C PRO A 173 -6.78 5.76 -0.45
N ASP A 174 -7.03 6.59 0.58
CA ASP A 174 -7.23 8.04 0.44
C ASP A 174 -5.92 8.76 0.08
N LEU A 175 -4.81 8.27 0.64
CA LEU A 175 -3.46 8.76 0.35
C LEU A 175 -2.55 7.60 -0.06
N LEU A 176 -1.89 7.74 -1.20
CA LEU A 176 -0.99 6.74 -1.74
C LEU A 176 0.45 7.23 -1.71
N ILE A 177 1.33 6.48 -1.07
CA ILE A 177 2.78 6.72 -1.01
C ILE A 177 3.46 5.69 -1.92
N LEU A 178 4.21 6.16 -2.92
CA LEU A 178 4.89 5.31 -3.88
C LEU A 178 6.40 5.56 -3.84
N ASP A 179 7.19 4.53 -3.53
CA ASP A 179 8.64 4.60 -3.62
C ASP A 179 9.12 4.01 -4.96
N GLU A 180 9.68 4.87 -5.83
CA GLU A 180 10.19 4.52 -7.17
C GLU A 180 9.23 3.66 -8.02
N PRO A 181 8.00 4.13 -8.28
CA PRO A 181 6.98 3.30 -8.96
C PRO A 181 7.32 3.00 -10.43
N THR A 182 8.22 3.77 -11.06
CA THR A 182 8.46 3.72 -12.52
C THR A 182 9.67 2.90 -12.94
N ASN A 183 10.58 2.54 -12.04
CA ASN A 183 11.87 1.90 -12.39
C ASN A 183 11.79 0.59 -13.20
N HIS A 184 10.61 0.02 -13.39
CA HIS A 184 10.40 -1.21 -14.17
C HIS A 184 9.13 -1.22 -15.02
N LEU A 185 8.41 -0.09 -15.14
CA LEU A 185 7.22 -0.01 -15.99
C LEU A 185 7.55 0.26 -17.46
N GLU A 186 8.77 0.73 -17.75
CA GLU A 186 9.19 1.13 -19.10
C GLU A 186 9.86 0.01 -19.92
N ASN A 187 10.27 -1.11 -19.31
CA ASN A 187 11.01 -2.16 -20.01
C ASN A 187 10.14 -3.11 -20.90
N ASP A 188 8.83 -2.91 -20.95
CA ASP A 188 7.94 -3.70 -21.83
C ASP A 188 7.83 -3.12 -23.26
N ARG A 189 8.74 -2.19 -23.65
CA ARG A 189 8.74 -1.59 -25.00
C ARG A 189 9.82 -2.13 -25.96
N VAL A 190 10.37 -3.31 -25.71
CA VAL A 190 11.28 -3.94 -26.68
C VAL A 190 10.87 -5.40 -26.91
N ALA A 191 10.02 -5.61 -27.86
CA ALA A 191 10.04 -6.69 -28.87
C ALA A 191 8.94 -6.44 -29.90
#